data_78f13ec5ec9bba2ddb3179dd8d0c3cc8
#
_entry.id   78f13ec5ec9bba2ddb3179dd8d0c3cc8
#
_cell.length_a   1.000
_cell.length_b   1.000
_cell.length_c   1.000
_cell.angle_alpha   90.00
_cell.angle_beta   90.00
_cell.angle_gamma   90.00
#
_symmetry.space_group_name_H-M   'P 1'
#
loop_
_entity.id
_entity.type
_entity.pdbx_description
1 polymer ?
#
loop_
_entity_poly.entity_id
_entity_poly.type
_entity_poly.pdbx_seq_one_letter_code
_entity_poly.pdbx_strand_id
1 'polypeptide(L)'
;MPGVLGQPRGAFVTLRREGELRGCIGRVQASSPLALLVADLVVSAAESDPRFDPVEAAELELLTISISVLEPPRPLASPADLRIGLDGAMVRLGWHRGVLLPTVALERGWDAETLLRHTCLKAGLWPEAWEDPRATVEAFEAQEFGDER
;
A
#
# COMPACT_ATOMS: atom_id res chain seq x y z
N MET A 1 -4.78 23.43 4.21
CA MET A 1 -5.70 22.50 3.55
C MET A 1 -6.60 21.87 4.59
N PRO A 2 -7.92 22.07 4.48
CA PRO A 2 -8.85 21.49 5.43
C PRO A 2 -9.07 20.00 5.17
N GLY A 3 -9.58 19.31 6.17
CA GLY A 3 -9.93 17.90 6.06
C GLY A 3 -8.72 16.98 5.94
N VAL A 4 -8.95 15.79 5.37
CA VAL A 4 -7.94 14.75 5.25
C VAL A 4 -6.76 15.16 4.35
N LEU A 5 -6.99 16.04 3.38
CA LEU A 5 -5.95 16.50 2.47
C LEU A 5 -4.85 17.30 3.18
N GLY A 6 -5.17 17.92 4.31
CA GLY A 6 -4.19 18.63 5.13
C GLY A 6 -3.50 17.75 6.16
N GLN A 7 -3.95 16.51 6.34
CA GLN A 7 -3.41 15.60 7.34
C GLN A 7 -2.26 14.77 6.79
N PRO A 8 -1.26 14.42 7.63
CA PRO A 8 -0.22 13.48 7.21
C PRO A 8 -0.80 12.05 7.22
N ARG A 9 -0.92 11.48 6.03
CA ARG A 9 -1.44 10.10 5.84
C ARG A 9 -0.53 9.36 4.90
N GLY A 10 -0.35 8.06 5.12
CA GLY A 10 0.25 7.19 4.14
C GLY A 10 -0.66 7.05 2.93
N ALA A 11 -0.08 6.80 1.77
CA ALA A 11 -0.84 6.62 0.54
C ALA A 11 -0.07 5.80 -0.48
N PHE A 12 -0.81 5.13 -1.36
CA PHE A 12 -0.27 4.45 -2.53
C PHE A 12 -0.96 4.99 -3.78
N VAL A 13 -0.16 5.24 -4.81
CA VAL A 13 -0.66 5.63 -6.13
C VAL A 13 -0.38 4.50 -7.09
N THR A 14 -1.41 4.06 -7.80
CA THR A 14 -1.32 3.01 -8.80
C THR A 14 -1.74 3.57 -10.15
N LEU A 15 -0.88 3.40 -11.14
CA LEU A 15 -1.16 3.73 -12.54
C LEU A 15 -1.42 2.44 -13.30
N ARG A 16 -2.51 2.41 -14.06
CA ARG A 16 -2.83 1.29 -14.93
C ARG A 16 -3.02 1.79 -16.35
N ARG A 17 -2.63 0.97 -17.31
CA ARG A 17 -2.87 1.21 -18.71
C ARG A 17 -3.70 0.05 -19.25
N GLU A 18 -4.93 0.35 -19.68
CA GLU A 18 -5.87 -0.67 -20.17
C GLU A 18 -6.05 -1.84 -19.20
N GLY A 19 -6.15 -1.52 -17.90
CA GLY A 19 -6.33 -2.50 -16.83
C GLY A 19 -5.06 -3.14 -16.30
N GLU A 20 -3.92 -2.95 -16.98
CA GLU A 20 -2.65 -3.53 -16.54
C GLU A 20 -1.83 -2.56 -15.70
N LEU A 21 -1.09 -3.07 -14.74
CA LEU A 21 -0.22 -2.28 -13.90
C LEU A 21 0.84 -1.58 -14.74
N ARG A 22 0.96 -0.26 -14.57
CA ARG A 22 1.94 0.56 -15.29
C ARG A 22 2.92 1.28 -14.35
N GLY A 23 2.54 1.48 -13.11
CA GLY A 23 3.39 2.03 -12.05
C GLY A 23 2.64 2.04 -10.74
N CYS A 24 3.36 1.81 -9.63
CA CYS A 24 2.77 1.85 -8.30
C CYS A 24 3.84 2.19 -7.28
N ILE A 25 3.63 3.25 -6.52
CA ILE A 25 4.54 3.66 -5.46
C ILE A 25 3.71 4.20 -4.29
N GLY A 26 4.21 3.99 -3.09
CA GLY A 26 3.54 4.49 -1.90
C GLY A 26 4.48 4.73 -0.74
N ARG A 27 3.93 5.38 0.27
CA ARG A 27 4.57 5.56 1.57
C ARG A 27 3.58 5.24 2.66
N VAL A 28 4.00 4.44 3.62
CA VAL A 28 3.16 4.02 4.74
C VAL A 28 3.06 5.13 5.78
N GLN A 29 4.13 5.88 5.96
CA GLN A 29 4.18 7.00 6.90
C GLN A 29 4.48 8.28 6.11
N ALA A 30 3.66 9.29 6.36
CA ALA A 30 3.83 10.59 5.70
C ALA A 30 4.36 11.62 6.69
N SER A 31 5.32 12.43 6.23
CA SER A 31 5.85 13.57 6.96
C SER A 31 5.28 14.90 6.43
N SER A 32 4.40 14.84 5.44
CA SER A 32 3.80 16.00 4.80
C SER A 32 2.30 15.78 4.62
N PRO A 33 1.51 16.85 4.40
CA PRO A 33 0.08 16.71 4.14
C PRO A 33 -0.20 15.77 2.96
N LEU A 34 -1.30 15.05 3.05
CA LEU A 34 -1.70 14.06 2.05
C LEU A 34 -1.70 14.62 0.62
N ALA A 35 -2.20 15.83 0.42
CA ALA A 35 -2.26 16.42 -0.91
C ALA A 35 -0.88 16.55 -1.56
N LEU A 36 0.15 16.93 -0.78
CA LEU A 36 1.52 17.04 -1.27
C LEU A 36 2.14 15.68 -1.52
N LEU A 37 1.87 14.72 -0.64
CA LEU A 37 2.36 13.35 -0.79
C LEU A 37 1.81 12.71 -2.06
N VAL A 38 0.50 12.84 -2.30
CA VAL A 38 -0.13 12.27 -3.50
C VAL A 38 0.47 12.85 -4.77
N ALA A 39 0.71 14.17 -4.81
CA ALA A 39 1.33 14.80 -5.97
C ALA A 39 2.72 14.21 -6.25
N ASP A 40 3.55 14.04 -5.22
CA ASP A 40 4.88 13.45 -5.35
C ASP A 40 4.80 11.98 -5.79
N LEU A 41 3.85 11.22 -5.25
CA LEU A 41 3.70 9.81 -5.57
C LEU A 41 3.23 9.58 -6.99
N VAL A 42 2.37 10.45 -7.53
CA VAL A 42 1.94 10.35 -8.93
C VAL A 42 3.15 10.47 -9.85
N VAL A 43 4.00 11.45 -9.64
CA VAL A 43 5.22 11.64 -10.41
C VAL A 43 6.15 10.45 -10.25
N SER A 44 6.35 9.99 -9.03
CA SER A 44 7.23 8.84 -8.74
C SER A 44 6.73 7.56 -9.38
N ALA A 45 5.42 7.30 -9.36
CA ALA A 45 4.85 6.12 -10.01
C ALA A 45 5.02 6.17 -11.53
N ALA A 46 4.91 7.35 -12.11
CA ALA A 46 5.06 7.54 -13.55
C ALA A 46 6.52 7.46 -14.03
N GLU A 47 7.46 7.94 -13.22
CA GLU A 47 8.84 8.14 -13.65
C GLU A 47 9.87 7.26 -12.96
N SER A 48 9.58 6.78 -11.75
CA SER A 48 10.61 6.21 -10.87
C SER A 48 10.30 4.83 -10.32
N ASP A 49 9.26 4.15 -10.79
CA ASP A 49 9.03 2.76 -10.40
C ASP A 49 10.06 1.89 -11.12
N PRO A 50 10.96 1.22 -10.40
CA PRO A 50 12.05 0.47 -11.04
C PRO A 50 11.60 -0.73 -11.86
N ARG A 51 10.36 -1.16 -11.73
CA ARG A 51 9.81 -2.29 -12.50
C ARG A 51 9.40 -1.91 -13.91
N PHE A 52 9.32 -0.62 -14.21
CA PHE A 52 8.77 -0.11 -15.48
C PHE A 52 9.61 1.03 -16.03
N ASP A 53 9.55 1.20 -17.35
CA ASP A 53 10.11 2.39 -17.99
C ASP A 53 9.27 3.62 -17.62
N PRO A 54 9.86 4.83 -17.62
CA PRO A 54 9.09 6.05 -17.35
C PRO A 54 7.91 6.20 -18.31
N VAL A 55 6.80 6.72 -17.79
CA VAL A 55 5.61 6.98 -18.58
C VAL A 55 5.89 8.10 -19.58
N GLU A 56 5.53 7.87 -20.85
CA GLU A 56 5.67 8.86 -21.91
C GLU A 56 4.38 9.67 -22.08
N ALA A 57 4.51 10.90 -22.61
CA ALA A 57 3.36 11.78 -22.82
C ALA A 57 2.25 11.13 -23.67
N ALA A 58 2.62 10.30 -24.66
CA ALA A 58 1.65 9.62 -25.50
C ALA A 58 0.77 8.61 -24.76
N GLU A 59 1.21 8.15 -23.58
CA GLU A 59 0.45 7.19 -22.77
C GLU A 59 -0.60 7.84 -21.85
N LEU A 60 -0.50 9.15 -21.62
CA LEU A 60 -1.29 9.83 -20.58
C LEU A 60 -2.81 9.62 -20.71
N GLU A 61 -3.33 9.61 -21.93
CA GLU A 61 -4.75 9.40 -22.17
C GLU A 61 -5.22 7.96 -21.91
N LEU A 62 -4.27 7.03 -21.89
CA LEU A 62 -4.54 5.61 -21.69
C LEU A 62 -4.44 5.19 -20.21
N LEU A 63 -3.97 6.08 -19.36
CA LEU A 63 -3.75 5.78 -17.95
C LEU A 63 -5.01 5.99 -17.12
N THR A 64 -5.21 5.11 -16.16
CA THR A 64 -6.11 5.34 -15.03
C THR A 64 -5.29 5.43 -13.76
N ILE A 65 -5.74 6.23 -12.82
CA ILE A 65 -5.05 6.49 -11.55
C ILE A 65 -5.94 6.02 -10.42
N SER A 66 -5.43 5.19 -9.53
CA SER A 66 -6.09 4.91 -8.27
C SER A 66 -5.16 5.29 -7.12
N ILE A 67 -5.77 5.80 -6.05
CA ILE A 67 -5.08 6.29 -4.87
C ILE A 67 -5.68 5.57 -3.67
N SER A 68 -4.83 4.89 -2.90
CA SER A 68 -5.23 4.29 -1.63
C SER A 68 -4.68 5.15 -0.50
N VAL A 69 -5.58 5.76 0.26
CA VAL A 69 -5.23 6.57 1.43
C VAL A 69 -5.31 5.68 2.66
N LEU A 70 -4.21 5.59 3.40
CA LEU A 70 -4.13 4.71 4.54
C LEU A 70 -4.67 5.40 5.80
N GLU A 71 -5.55 4.71 6.52
CA GLU A 71 -5.91 5.11 7.86
C GLU A 71 -4.73 4.82 8.79
N PRO A 72 -4.63 5.51 9.96
CA PRO A 72 -3.54 5.23 10.89
C PRO A 72 -3.47 3.76 11.24
N PRO A 73 -2.28 3.13 11.20
CA PRO A 73 -2.13 1.73 11.57
C PRO A 73 -2.49 1.50 13.03
N ARG A 74 -3.02 0.31 13.32
CA ARG A 74 -3.29 -0.11 14.68
C ARG A 74 -2.56 -1.42 14.97
N PRO A 75 -2.09 -1.62 16.22
CA PRO A 75 -1.45 -2.90 16.58
C PRO A 75 -2.40 -4.07 16.36
N LEU A 76 -1.88 -5.15 15.81
CA LEU A 76 -2.62 -6.38 15.57
C LEU A 76 -2.21 -7.41 16.63
N ALA A 77 -3.14 -7.75 17.52
CA ALA A 77 -2.86 -8.68 18.61
C ALA A 77 -2.90 -10.14 18.16
N SER A 78 -3.71 -10.44 17.14
CA SER A 78 -3.94 -11.79 16.66
C SER A 78 -4.38 -11.75 15.19
N PRO A 79 -4.07 -12.78 14.38
CA PRO A 79 -4.61 -12.87 13.02
C PRO A 79 -6.15 -12.80 12.97
N ALA A 80 -6.83 -13.23 14.03
CA ALA A 80 -8.28 -13.16 14.11
C ALA A 80 -8.82 -11.71 14.10
N ASP A 81 -7.99 -10.74 14.47
CA ASP A 81 -8.36 -9.32 14.48
C ASP A 81 -8.21 -8.65 13.11
N LEU A 82 -7.63 -9.34 12.13
CA LEU A 82 -7.44 -8.83 10.79
C LEU A 82 -8.64 -9.19 9.91
N ARG A 83 -9.27 -8.17 9.33
CA ARG A 83 -10.48 -8.35 8.51
C ARG A 83 -10.12 -8.39 7.03
N ILE A 84 -10.30 -9.56 6.41
CA ILE A 84 -9.98 -9.73 4.99
C ILE A 84 -10.86 -8.83 4.13
N GLY A 85 -10.22 -8.12 3.20
CA GLY A 85 -10.90 -7.18 2.31
C GLY A 85 -11.01 -5.77 2.87
N LEU A 86 -10.89 -5.60 4.18
CA LEU A 86 -10.94 -4.28 4.85
C LEU A 86 -9.57 -3.84 5.35
N ASP A 87 -8.80 -4.78 5.90
CA ASP A 87 -7.51 -4.48 6.51
C ASP A 87 -6.35 -4.94 5.62
N GLY A 88 -5.38 -4.05 5.45
CA GLY A 88 -4.05 -4.42 5.01
C GLY A 88 -3.19 -4.80 6.18
N ALA A 89 -2.02 -5.34 5.91
CA ALA A 89 -1.07 -5.78 6.93
C ALA A 89 0.29 -5.11 6.75
N MET A 90 0.92 -4.83 7.87
CA MET A 90 2.27 -4.29 7.91
C MET A 90 3.07 -5.05 8.96
N VAL A 91 4.25 -5.51 8.57
CA VAL A 91 5.18 -6.19 9.48
C VAL A 91 6.53 -5.48 9.39
N ARG A 92 7.09 -5.20 10.55
CA ARG A 92 8.42 -4.60 10.67
C ARG A 92 9.23 -5.39 11.69
N LEU A 93 10.46 -5.71 11.32
CA LEU A 93 11.42 -6.35 12.20
C LEU A 93 12.81 -5.85 11.84
N GLY A 94 13.43 -5.09 12.76
CA GLY A 94 14.71 -4.44 12.48
C GLY A 94 14.57 -3.44 11.32
N TRP A 95 15.36 -3.63 10.28
CA TRP A 95 15.38 -2.79 9.09
C TRP A 95 14.34 -3.24 8.04
N HIS A 96 13.77 -4.42 8.23
CA HIS A 96 12.87 -5.02 7.27
C HIS A 96 11.44 -4.56 7.51
N ARG A 97 10.76 -4.16 6.41
CA ARG A 97 9.37 -3.75 6.45
C ARG A 97 8.65 -4.27 5.23
N GLY A 98 7.47 -4.82 5.44
CA GLY A 98 6.59 -5.23 4.36
C GLY A 98 5.19 -4.71 4.58
N VAL A 99 4.51 -4.39 3.50
CA VAL A 99 3.14 -3.89 3.50
C VAL A 99 2.37 -4.54 2.37
N LEU A 100 1.16 -5.02 2.67
CA LEU A 100 0.22 -5.48 1.66
C LEU A 100 -1.12 -4.77 1.86
N LEU A 101 -1.68 -4.25 0.77
CA LEU A 101 -2.97 -3.55 0.79
C LEU A 101 -4.13 -4.51 1.03
N PRO A 102 -5.28 -4.01 1.52
CA PRO A 102 -6.43 -4.87 1.84
C PRO A 102 -6.94 -5.73 0.70
N THR A 103 -6.86 -5.25 -0.54
CA THR A 103 -7.38 -5.96 -1.71
C THR A 103 -6.57 -7.20 -2.06
N VAL A 104 -5.31 -7.29 -1.65
CA VAL A 104 -4.44 -8.40 -2.04
C VAL A 104 -4.95 -9.74 -1.53
N ALA A 105 -5.31 -9.82 -0.25
CA ALA A 105 -5.82 -11.05 0.33
C ALA A 105 -7.14 -11.48 -0.33
N LEU A 106 -7.99 -10.50 -0.63
CA LEU A 106 -9.28 -10.76 -1.27
C LEU A 106 -9.08 -11.31 -2.69
N GLU A 107 -8.21 -10.68 -3.48
CA GLU A 107 -7.92 -11.12 -4.85
C GLU A 107 -7.27 -12.49 -4.90
N ARG A 108 -6.45 -12.83 -3.91
CA ARG A 108 -5.71 -14.09 -3.85
C ARG A 108 -6.44 -15.20 -3.12
N GLY A 109 -7.54 -14.89 -2.44
CA GLY A 109 -8.25 -15.86 -1.64
C GLY A 109 -7.51 -16.30 -0.38
N TRP A 110 -6.70 -15.40 0.19
CA TRP A 110 -5.92 -15.69 1.39
C TRP A 110 -6.71 -15.44 2.66
N ASP A 111 -6.42 -16.22 3.70
CA ASP A 111 -6.87 -15.92 5.05
C ASP A 111 -5.89 -14.95 5.72
N ALA A 112 -6.20 -14.52 6.95
CA ALA A 112 -5.39 -13.55 7.67
C ALA A 112 -3.96 -14.04 7.93
N GLU A 113 -3.79 -15.28 8.32
CA GLU A 113 -2.47 -15.84 8.59
C GLU A 113 -1.63 -15.89 7.31
N THR A 114 -2.23 -16.29 6.19
CA THR A 114 -1.55 -16.32 4.90
C THR A 114 -1.14 -14.92 4.47
N LEU A 115 -2.01 -13.92 4.69
CA LEU A 115 -1.67 -12.52 4.41
C LEU A 115 -0.45 -12.07 5.21
N LEU A 116 -0.41 -12.39 6.51
CA LEU A 116 0.73 -12.03 7.37
C LEU A 116 2.01 -12.72 6.91
N ARG A 117 1.94 -13.99 6.53
CA ARG A 117 3.10 -14.73 6.01
C ARG A 117 3.66 -14.09 4.75
N HIS A 118 2.80 -13.71 3.81
CA HIS A 118 3.23 -13.04 2.58
C HIS A 118 3.72 -11.63 2.83
N THR A 119 3.17 -10.94 3.82
CA THR A 119 3.68 -9.63 4.24
C THR A 119 5.11 -9.76 4.75
N CYS A 120 5.40 -10.79 5.55
CA CYS A 120 6.75 -11.08 6.01
C CYS A 120 7.69 -11.39 4.84
N LEU A 121 7.26 -12.21 3.89
CA LEU A 121 8.07 -12.51 2.71
C LEU A 121 8.38 -11.26 1.89
N LYS A 122 7.40 -10.38 1.74
CA LYS A 122 7.60 -9.11 1.03
C LYS A 122 8.61 -8.21 1.76
N ALA A 123 8.67 -8.31 3.08
CA ALA A 123 9.64 -7.58 3.89
C ALA A 123 11.06 -8.14 3.80
N GLY A 124 11.24 -9.30 3.16
CA GLY A 124 12.52 -10.00 3.15
C GLY A 124 12.76 -10.83 4.40
N LEU A 125 11.70 -11.16 5.13
CA LEU A 125 11.73 -11.95 6.35
C LEU A 125 11.24 -13.37 6.09
N TRP A 126 11.42 -14.27 7.06
CA TRP A 126 10.82 -15.60 7.00
C TRP A 126 9.32 -15.52 7.25
N PRO A 127 8.52 -16.52 6.78
CA PRO A 127 7.05 -16.40 6.80
C PRO A 127 6.43 -16.24 8.18
N GLU A 128 7.06 -16.76 9.22
CA GLU A 128 6.57 -16.71 10.60
C GLU A 128 7.17 -15.56 11.41
N ALA A 129 7.84 -14.61 10.75
CA ALA A 129 8.46 -13.48 11.44
C ALA A 129 7.46 -12.62 12.22
N TRP A 130 6.19 -12.60 11.81
CA TRP A 130 5.15 -11.89 12.52
C TRP A 130 4.89 -12.43 13.92
N GLU A 131 5.30 -13.67 14.22
CA GLU A 131 5.21 -14.28 15.55
C GLU A 131 6.38 -13.91 16.46
N ASP A 132 7.44 -13.32 15.92
CA ASP A 132 8.60 -12.91 16.70
C ASP A 132 8.20 -11.78 17.66
N PRO A 133 8.49 -11.90 18.97
CA PRO A 133 8.16 -10.86 19.95
C PRO A 133 8.74 -9.47 19.62
N ARG A 134 9.83 -9.43 18.83
CA ARG A 134 10.46 -8.17 18.43
C ARG A 134 9.80 -7.54 17.20
N ALA A 135 8.95 -8.29 16.51
CA ALA A 135 8.27 -7.78 15.32
C ALA A 135 7.14 -6.83 15.71
N THR A 136 6.98 -5.76 14.92
CA THR A 136 5.81 -4.91 15.00
C THR A 136 4.86 -5.37 13.91
N VAL A 137 3.65 -5.77 14.32
CA VAL A 137 2.60 -6.23 13.41
C VAL A 137 1.42 -5.30 13.55
N GLU A 138 1.01 -4.70 12.43
CA GLU A 138 -0.06 -3.71 12.42
C GLU A 138 -1.04 -4.01 11.29
N ALA A 139 -2.28 -3.59 11.50
CA ALA A 139 -3.31 -3.60 10.48
C ALA A 139 -3.73 -2.16 10.18
N PHE A 140 -4.19 -1.92 8.96
CA PHE A 140 -4.67 -0.61 8.58
C PHE A 140 -5.80 -0.73 7.56
N GLU A 141 -6.77 0.19 7.66
CA GLU A 141 -7.77 0.35 6.63
C GLU A 141 -7.24 1.30 5.56
N ALA A 142 -7.75 1.16 4.34
CA ALA A 142 -7.42 2.04 3.25
C ALA A 142 -8.69 2.45 2.53
N GLN A 143 -8.73 3.70 2.09
CA GLN A 143 -9.80 4.24 1.27
C GLN A 143 -9.27 4.41 -0.15
N GLU A 144 -9.93 3.77 -1.12
CA GLU A 144 -9.48 3.82 -2.51
C GLU A 144 -10.32 4.80 -3.31
N PHE A 145 -9.63 5.64 -4.08
CA PHE A 145 -10.22 6.58 -5.03
C PHE A 145 -9.59 6.33 -6.40
N GLY A 146 -10.38 6.38 -7.45
CA GLY A 146 -9.80 6.13 -8.76
C GLY A 146 -10.70 6.55 -9.92
N ASP A 147 -10.09 6.55 -11.10
CA ASP A 147 -10.80 6.73 -12.35
C ASP A 147 -11.55 5.45 -12.70
N GLU A 148 -12.79 5.62 -13.18
CA GLU A 148 -13.63 4.50 -13.60
C GLU A 148 -13.63 4.39 -15.13
N ARG A 149 -12.49 4.19 -15.72
CA ARG A 149 -12.40 4.01 -17.16
C ARG A 149 -12.45 2.54 -17.54
#